data_5d7500b57ad6f74cfe023fa02c5d35e8
#
_entry.id   5d7500b57ad6f74cfe023fa02c5d35e8
#
_cell.length_a   1.000
_cell.length_b   1.000
_cell.length_c   1.000
_cell.angle_alpha   90.00
_cell.angle_beta   90.00
_cell.angle_gamma   90.00
#
_symmetry.space_group_name_H-M   'P 1'
#
loop_
_entity.id
_entity.type
_entity.pdbx_description
1 polymer ?
#
loop_
_entity_poly.entity_id
_entity_poly.type
_entity_poly.pdbx_seq_one_letter_code
_entity_poly.pdbx_strand_id
1 'polypeptide(L)'
;MPEEFDFAELRKYLRGQIDMGDSEVFLDEPWTLEKRATPASSRPAPASPAQFTPAINNPAINVAPANAAPSKPAINEPAINEAPPLFESPVGAVPAARPAVKKVAAAFESAESLDAFYAAIKSDVVYANVADLVLYEGPANPKVLLLLPAPPAQPGSFFATPAGEMLVRLFGSLSIPADSIGVTFFYKGRAARNIPALLEASLRKMLAKEISFIAPSVMVTFGEPLFHQVFGKGKNFEEHAGADMEFSGVKTCSLVDAYAMSQDKQLKWVTWKVHIPKSSYFKA
;
A
#
# COMPACT_ATOMS: atom_id res chain seq x y z
N MET A 1 31.60 24.07 -12.50
CA MET A 1 31.93 22.79 -13.16
C MET A 1 30.63 22.17 -13.51
N PRO A 2 30.27 21.94 -14.79
CA PRO A 2 29.09 21.14 -15.11
C PRO A 2 29.35 19.72 -14.59
N GLU A 3 28.42 19.16 -13.85
CA GLU A 3 28.48 17.76 -13.40
C GLU A 3 28.54 16.88 -14.64
N GLU A 4 29.55 16.04 -14.69
CA GLU A 4 29.78 15.11 -15.80
C GLU A 4 28.61 14.12 -15.78
N PHE A 5 27.80 14.15 -16.82
CA PHE A 5 26.58 13.36 -16.91
C PHE A 5 26.91 11.87 -17.00
N ASP A 6 26.54 11.08 -15.99
CA ASP A 6 26.81 9.65 -15.95
C ASP A 6 25.82 8.87 -16.86
N PHE A 7 26.28 8.54 -18.07
CA PHE A 7 25.54 7.72 -19.02
C PHE A 7 25.25 6.29 -18.53
N ALA A 8 26.03 5.77 -17.56
CA ALA A 8 25.79 4.45 -17.01
C ALA A 8 24.57 4.48 -16.09
N GLU A 9 24.42 5.54 -15.30
CA GLU A 9 23.28 5.76 -14.45
C GLU A 9 21.99 6.00 -15.25
N LEU A 10 22.06 6.80 -16.32
CA LEU A 10 20.95 6.97 -17.25
C LEU A 10 20.51 5.65 -17.90
N ARG A 11 21.45 4.82 -18.35
CA ARG A 11 21.12 3.51 -18.93
C ARG A 11 20.45 2.58 -17.92
N LYS A 12 20.91 2.58 -16.67
CA LYS A 12 20.30 1.80 -15.60
C LYS A 12 18.85 2.26 -15.34
N TYR A 13 18.64 3.57 -15.34
CA TYR A 13 17.32 4.18 -15.22
C TYR A 13 16.38 3.79 -16.37
N LEU A 14 16.82 3.99 -17.61
CA LEU A 14 16.02 3.67 -18.79
C LEU A 14 15.66 2.18 -18.86
N ARG A 15 16.61 1.31 -18.51
CA ARG A 15 16.34 -0.12 -18.42
C ARG A 15 15.30 -0.43 -17.37
N GLY A 16 15.38 0.18 -16.18
CA GLY A 16 14.37 0.03 -15.12
C GLY A 16 12.99 0.49 -15.55
N GLN A 17 12.87 1.58 -16.33
CA GLN A 17 11.58 2.05 -16.88
C GLN A 17 11.01 1.06 -17.90
N ILE A 18 11.82 0.56 -18.82
CA ILE A 18 11.41 -0.45 -19.79
C ILE A 18 10.96 -1.74 -19.09
N ASP A 19 11.73 -2.19 -18.09
CA ASP A 19 11.43 -3.41 -17.33
C ASP A 19 10.13 -3.26 -16.51
N MET A 20 9.78 -2.03 -16.09
CA MET A 20 8.48 -1.71 -15.46
C MET A 20 7.33 -1.60 -16.45
N GLY A 21 7.59 -1.68 -17.76
CA GLY A 21 6.59 -1.64 -18.83
C GLY A 21 6.17 -0.24 -19.25
N ASP A 22 6.97 0.77 -18.93
CA ASP A 22 6.72 2.14 -19.39
C ASP A 22 7.21 2.31 -20.83
N SER A 23 6.32 2.78 -21.71
CA SER A 23 6.66 3.13 -23.10
C SER A 23 7.20 4.57 -23.26
N GLU A 24 7.10 5.36 -22.20
CA GLU A 24 7.51 6.77 -22.18
C GLU A 24 8.51 7.00 -21.05
N VAL A 25 9.57 7.74 -21.34
CA VAL A 25 10.61 8.11 -20.39
C VAL A 25 10.41 9.55 -19.97
N PHE A 26 10.20 9.81 -18.68
CA PHE A 26 10.15 11.15 -18.14
C PHE A 26 11.55 11.58 -17.72
N LEU A 27 12.01 12.70 -18.28
CA LEU A 27 13.23 13.38 -17.86
C LEU A 27 12.82 14.59 -17.02
N ASP A 28 13.51 14.81 -15.89
CA ASP A 28 13.19 15.90 -14.94
C ASP A 28 13.36 17.30 -15.56
N GLU A 29 14.17 17.42 -16.61
CA GLU A 29 14.34 18.63 -17.40
C GLU A 29 14.22 18.34 -18.89
N PRO A 30 13.63 19.26 -19.68
CA PRO A 30 13.59 19.09 -21.13
C PRO A 30 15.01 19.10 -21.68
N TRP A 31 15.38 18.02 -22.33
CA TRP A 31 16.66 17.92 -23.03
C TRP A 31 16.71 18.93 -24.17
N THR A 32 17.47 20.00 -24.02
CA THR A 32 17.85 20.87 -25.11
C THR A 32 19.08 20.28 -25.80
N LEU A 33 18.85 19.52 -26.87
CA LEU A 33 19.91 19.22 -27.82
C LEU A 33 20.34 20.57 -28.42
N GLU A 34 21.48 21.09 -28.05
CA GLU A 34 22.14 22.14 -28.82
C GLU A 34 22.27 21.62 -30.24
N LYS A 35 21.51 22.22 -31.15
CA LYS A 35 21.61 21.92 -32.59
C LYS A 35 23.00 22.21 -33.02
N ARG A 36 23.83 21.17 -33.13
CA ARG A 36 25.08 21.22 -33.88
C ARG A 36 24.67 21.59 -35.29
N ALA A 37 25.03 22.79 -35.71
CA ALA A 37 24.75 23.36 -37.05
C ALA A 37 25.25 22.36 -38.12
N THR A 38 24.30 21.67 -38.76
CA THR A 38 24.54 20.93 -39.98
C THR A 38 24.49 21.93 -41.15
N PRO A 39 25.44 21.88 -42.08
CA PRO A 39 25.45 22.78 -43.21
C PRO A 39 24.24 22.54 -44.11
N ALA A 40 23.67 23.65 -44.62
CA ALA A 40 22.48 23.74 -45.42
C ALA A 40 22.51 22.79 -46.63
N SER A 41 21.57 21.85 -46.69
CA SER A 41 21.17 21.16 -47.91
C SER A 41 19.80 21.69 -48.32
N SER A 42 19.80 22.43 -49.42
CA SER A 42 18.63 22.98 -50.08
C SER A 42 17.74 21.89 -50.65
N ARG A 43 16.53 21.77 -50.14
CA ARG A 43 15.44 20.99 -50.75
C ARG A 43 14.14 21.79 -50.68
N PRO A 44 13.38 21.93 -51.80
CA PRO A 44 12.19 22.76 -51.84
C PRO A 44 11.02 22.16 -51.09
N ALA A 45 10.21 23.04 -50.49
CA ALA A 45 9.05 22.72 -49.69
C ALA A 45 7.88 22.12 -50.51
N PRO A 46 7.14 21.15 -50.03
CA PRO A 46 5.82 20.79 -50.55
C PRO A 46 4.73 21.62 -49.86
N ALA A 47 3.70 21.92 -50.69
CA ALA A 47 2.56 22.78 -50.42
C ALA A 47 1.69 22.34 -49.22
N SER A 48 1.16 23.31 -48.49
CA SER A 48 0.19 23.18 -47.40
C SER A 48 -1.11 22.52 -47.83
N PRO A 49 -1.68 21.60 -47.05
CA PRO A 49 -3.09 21.27 -47.17
C PRO A 49 -3.98 22.09 -46.24
N ALA A 50 -5.19 22.34 -46.74
CA ALA A 50 -6.22 23.22 -46.25
C ALA A 50 -6.67 22.94 -44.79
N GLN A 51 -6.99 24.03 -44.10
CA GLN A 51 -7.63 24.09 -42.80
C GLN A 51 -9.05 23.51 -42.86
N PHE A 52 -9.30 22.44 -42.08
CA PHE A 52 -10.64 21.99 -41.72
C PHE A 52 -10.98 22.53 -40.33
N THR A 53 -11.95 23.46 -40.26
CA THR A 53 -12.60 23.87 -39.00
C THR A 53 -13.82 22.99 -38.76
N PRO A 54 -13.92 22.27 -37.63
CA PRO A 54 -15.19 21.67 -37.22
C PRO A 54 -16.02 22.68 -36.42
N ALA A 55 -17.28 22.89 -36.89
CA ALA A 55 -18.29 23.67 -36.20
C ALA A 55 -18.71 22.95 -34.89
N ILE A 56 -18.58 23.63 -33.76
CA ILE A 56 -19.08 23.18 -32.47
C ILE A 56 -20.49 23.72 -32.29
N ASN A 57 -21.51 22.85 -32.38
CA ASN A 57 -22.86 23.11 -31.95
C ASN A 57 -22.96 22.90 -30.42
N ASN A 58 -23.09 24.00 -29.67
CA ASN A 58 -23.50 23.96 -28.26
C ASN A 58 -25.02 24.14 -28.17
N PRO A 59 -25.77 23.22 -27.53
CA PRO A 59 -27.12 23.53 -27.09
C PRO A 59 -27.07 24.28 -25.75
N ALA A 60 -27.68 25.45 -25.72
CA ALA A 60 -27.87 26.28 -24.54
C ALA A 60 -28.75 25.55 -23.51
N ILE A 61 -28.23 25.34 -22.30
CA ILE A 61 -29.03 24.92 -21.13
C ILE A 61 -29.39 26.17 -20.34
N ASN A 62 -30.70 26.48 -20.38
CA ASN A 62 -31.35 27.51 -19.59
C ASN A 62 -31.38 27.07 -18.10
N VAL A 63 -30.67 27.77 -17.22
CA VAL A 63 -30.80 27.63 -15.78
C VAL A 63 -31.46 28.87 -15.21
N ALA A 64 -32.67 28.72 -14.72
CA ALA A 64 -33.39 29.74 -13.95
C ALA A 64 -32.82 29.83 -12.51
N PRO A 65 -32.77 31.04 -11.91
CA PRO A 65 -32.30 31.19 -10.54
C PRO A 65 -33.44 30.92 -9.54
N ALA A 66 -33.27 29.93 -8.67
CA ALA A 66 -34.13 29.75 -7.50
C ALA A 66 -33.45 30.39 -6.26
N ASN A 67 -33.95 31.58 -5.89
CA ASN A 67 -33.76 32.16 -4.56
C ASN A 67 -34.65 31.44 -3.56
N ALA A 68 -34.06 30.83 -2.53
CA ALA A 68 -34.74 30.61 -1.25
C ALA A 68 -33.67 30.46 -0.13
N ALA A 69 -33.63 31.44 0.75
CA ALA A 69 -32.88 31.39 1.98
C ALA A 69 -33.62 30.50 2.99
N PRO A 70 -32.95 29.61 3.74
CA PRO A 70 -33.56 28.96 4.88
C PRO A 70 -33.42 29.80 6.14
N SER A 71 -34.60 30.06 6.77
CA SER A 71 -34.77 30.64 8.09
C SER A 71 -34.18 29.76 9.19
N LYS A 72 -33.51 30.44 10.17
CA LYS A 72 -33.00 29.84 11.39
C LYS A 72 -34.14 29.30 12.26
N PRO A 73 -34.04 28.09 12.85
CA PRO A 73 -34.89 27.72 13.94
C PRO A 73 -34.41 28.34 15.26
N ALA A 74 -35.34 28.88 16.02
CA ALA A 74 -35.16 29.45 17.34
C ALA A 74 -34.73 28.35 18.35
N ILE A 75 -33.70 28.63 19.12
CA ILE A 75 -33.25 27.80 20.23
C ILE A 75 -34.15 28.12 21.42
N ASN A 76 -35.01 27.17 21.83
CA ASN A 76 -35.69 27.20 23.11
C ASN A 76 -34.74 26.67 24.19
N GLU A 77 -34.36 27.54 25.14
CA GLU A 77 -33.68 27.13 26.37
C GLU A 77 -34.70 26.38 27.26
N PRO A 78 -34.39 25.17 27.75
CA PRO A 78 -35.18 24.59 28.84
C PRO A 78 -34.64 25.05 30.21
N ALA A 79 -35.58 25.44 31.05
CA ALA A 79 -35.42 25.90 32.42
C ALA A 79 -34.58 24.96 33.28
N ILE A 80 -33.78 25.60 34.14
CA ILE A 80 -33.03 24.99 35.22
C ILE A 80 -33.98 24.33 36.21
N ASN A 81 -33.99 23.02 36.29
CA ASN A 81 -34.65 22.29 37.35
C ASN A 81 -33.67 21.86 38.42
N GLU A 82 -34.05 22.13 39.64
CA GLU A 82 -33.37 21.92 40.91
C GLU A 82 -32.75 20.53 41.06
N ALA A 83 -31.57 20.48 41.68
CA ALA A 83 -30.82 19.29 42.03
C ALA A 83 -31.56 18.43 43.07
N PRO A 84 -31.72 17.11 42.90
CA PRO A 84 -32.19 16.23 43.95
C PRO A 84 -31.09 16.00 45.02
N PRO A 85 -31.49 15.66 46.27
CA PRO A 85 -30.58 15.59 47.41
C PRO A 85 -29.57 14.47 47.31
N LEU A 86 -28.37 14.77 47.84
CA LEU A 86 -27.23 13.86 48.01
C LEU A 86 -27.69 12.60 48.80
N PHE A 87 -27.69 11.45 48.11
CA PHE A 87 -27.68 10.15 48.78
C PHE A 87 -26.28 9.86 49.30
N GLU A 88 -26.16 9.79 50.62
CA GLU A 88 -24.99 9.28 51.31
C GLU A 88 -24.78 7.81 50.94
N SER A 89 -23.68 7.53 50.26
CA SER A 89 -23.23 6.16 49.97
C SER A 89 -22.66 5.51 51.23
N PRO A 90 -23.09 4.29 51.58
CA PRO A 90 -22.45 3.56 52.68
C PRO A 90 -21.03 3.19 52.31
N VAL A 91 -20.08 3.69 53.10
CA VAL A 91 -18.67 3.29 53.09
C VAL A 91 -18.59 1.80 53.51
N GLY A 92 -18.03 0.96 52.66
CA GLY A 92 -17.61 -0.36 53.07
C GLY A 92 -18.07 -1.55 52.22
N ALA A 93 -17.61 -1.63 50.98
CA ALA A 93 -17.41 -2.91 50.32
C ALA A 93 -16.10 -2.80 49.49
N VAL A 94 -15.08 -3.46 50.01
CA VAL A 94 -13.83 -3.75 49.26
C VAL A 94 -14.25 -4.49 47.99
N PRO A 95 -13.97 -4.01 46.77
CA PRO A 95 -14.32 -4.78 45.58
C PRO A 95 -13.49 -6.07 45.61
N ALA A 96 -14.18 -7.20 45.72
CA ALA A 96 -13.57 -8.50 45.54
C ALA A 96 -12.75 -8.51 44.25
N ALA A 97 -11.48 -8.84 44.34
CA ALA A 97 -10.58 -8.92 43.20
C ALA A 97 -11.24 -9.76 42.10
N ARG A 98 -11.53 -9.14 40.98
CA ARG A 98 -12.05 -9.86 39.80
C ARG A 98 -11.05 -10.98 39.50
N PRO A 99 -11.51 -12.26 39.39
CA PRO A 99 -10.64 -13.34 39.06
C PRO A 99 -9.88 -13.00 37.77
N ALA A 100 -8.57 -13.08 37.81
CA ALA A 100 -7.73 -12.86 36.64
C ALA A 100 -8.18 -13.86 35.57
N VAL A 101 -8.86 -13.37 34.56
CA VAL A 101 -9.24 -14.18 33.39
C VAL A 101 -7.94 -14.72 32.81
N LYS A 102 -7.68 -16.00 33.01
CA LYS A 102 -6.56 -16.68 32.35
C LYS A 102 -6.74 -16.47 30.85
N LYS A 103 -5.85 -15.68 30.26
CA LYS A 103 -5.82 -15.41 28.82
C LYS A 103 -5.53 -16.74 28.15
N VAL A 104 -6.54 -17.41 27.62
CA VAL A 104 -6.39 -18.64 26.83
C VAL A 104 -5.57 -18.24 25.59
N ALA A 105 -4.42 -18.86 25.41
CA ALA A 105 -3.60 -18.64 24.23
C ALA A 105 -4.41 -19.02 22.99
N ALA A 106 -4.35 -18.21 21.96
CA ALA A 106 -5.05 -18.51 20.72
C ALA A 106 -4.46 -19.79 20.09
N ALA A 107 -5.30 -20.64 19.51
CA ALA A 107 -4.90 -21.93 18.96
C ALA A 107 -3.73 -21.83 17.94
N PHE A 108 -3.66 -20.75 17.18
CA PHE A 108 -2.58 -20.51 16.22
C PHE A 108 -1.21 -20.23 16.88
N GLU A 109 -1.17 -19.78 18.14
CA GLU A 109 0.09 -19.50 18.85
C GLU A 109 0.86 -20.81 19.16
N SER A 110 0.15 -21.95 19.33
CA SER A 110 0.72 -23.27 19.58
C SER A 110 1.05 -24.08 18.31
N ALA A 111 0.76 -23.55 17.13
CA ALA A 111 1.06 -24.25 15.88
C ALA A 111 2.57 -24.47 15.70
N GLU A 112 2.96 -25.67 15.24
CA GLU A 112 4.36 -26.09 15.04
C GLU A 112 4.75 -26.09 13.54
N SER A 113 3.78 -25.92 12.65
CA SER A 113 4.01 -25.85 11.20
C SER A 113 3.10 -24.82 10.55
N LEU A 114 3.43 -24.41 9.32
CA LEU A 114 2.63 -23.48 8.54
C LEU A 114 1.23 -24.05 8.25
N ASP A 115 1.11 -25.33 7.95
CA ASP A 115 -0.18 -25.98 7.69
C ASP A 115 -1.04 -26.04 8.97
N ALA A 116 -0.44 -26.40 10.11
CA ALA A 116 -1.11 -26.39 11.40
C ALA A 116 -1.58 -24.97 11.77
N PHE A 117 -0.76 -23.96 11.50
CA PHE A 117 -1.11 -22.56 11.67
C PHE A 117 -2.33 -22.18 10.83
N TYR A 118 -2.33 -22.54 9.53
CA TYR A 118 -3.48 -22.23 8.66
C TYR A 118 -4.75 -22.99 9.05
N ALA A 119 -4.64 -24.21 9.52
CA ALA A 119 -5.79 -24.93 10.07
C ALA A 119 -6.35 -24.24 11.33
N ALA A 120 -5.48 -23.75 12.21
CA ALA A 120 -5.87 -23.04 13.43
C ALA A 120 -6.56 -21.69 13.13
N ILE A 121 -6.02 -20.88 12.20
CA ILE A 121 -6.62 -19.57 11.89
C ILE A 121 -7.97 -19.69 11.18
N LYS A 122 -8.22 -20.75 10.41
CA LYS A 122 -9.54 -21.00 9.80
C LYS A 122 -10.66 -21.13 10.83
N SER A 123 -10.32 -21.61 12.02
CA SER A 123 -11.26 -21.77 13.15
C SER A 123 -11.27 -20.58 14.10
N ASP A 124 -10.43 -19.57 13.87
CA ASP A 124 -10.33 -18.38 14.71
C ASP A 124 -11.52 -17.44 14.48
N VAL A 125 -11.94 -16.73 15.53
CA VAL A 125 -13.05 -15.78 15.50
C VAL A 125 -12.84 -14.67 14.45
N VAL A 126 -11.58 -14.31 14.16
CA VAL A 126 -11.21 -13.31 13.14
C VAL A 126 -11.69 -13.72 11.75
N TYR A 127 -11.74 -15.02 11.48
CA TYR A 127 -12.11 -15.58 10.17
C TYR A 127 -13.39 -16.42 10.18
N ALA A 128 -14.15 -16.43 11.27
CA ALA A 128 -15.35 -17.28 11.43
C ALA A 128 -16.40 -17.10 10.32
N ASN A 129 -16.47 -15.90 9.70
CA ASN A 129 -17.42 -15.59 8.63
C ASN A 129 -16.73 -15.47 7.24
N VAL A 130 -15.51 -15.96 7.09
CA VAL A 130 -14.77 -15.89 5.85
C VAL A 130 -14.73 -17.28 5.19
N ALA A 131 -15.44 -17.40 4.06
CA ALA A 131 -15.54 -18.67 3.36
C ALA A 131 -14.18 -19.11 2.78
N ASP A 132 -13.46 -18.17 2.12
CA ASP A 132 -12.21 -18.44 1.44
C ASP A 132 -11.08 -17.61 2.01
N LEU A 133 -10.09 -18.27 2.61
CA LEU A 133 -8.84 -17.65 3.02
C LEU A 133 -7.81 -17.78 1.91
N VAL A 134 -7.19 -16.66 1.55
CA VAL A 134 -6.03 -16.66 0.65
C VAL A 134 -4.78 -16.78 1.51
N LEU A 135 -4.12 -17.90 1.37
CA LEU A 135 -2.93 -18.25 2.13
C LEU A 135 -1.67 -17.72 1.44
N TYR A 136 -0.53 -18.00 2.02
CA TYR A 136 0.77 -17.68 1.44
C TYR A 136 0.95 -18.35 0.07
N GLU A 137 1.50 -17.61 -0.88
CA GLU A 137 1.87 -18.08 -2.21
C GLU A 137 3.36 -17.74 -2.46
N GLY A 138 4.19 -18.76 -2.64
CA GLY A 138 5.63 -18.56 -2.90
C GLY A 138 6.48 -19.74 -2.44
N PRO A 139 7.80 -19.65 -2.62
CA PRO A 139 8.77 -20.65 -2.20
C PRO A 139 8.99 -20.67 -0.67
N ALA A 140 9.51 -21.75 -0.14
CA ALA A 140 10.04 -21.75 1.21
C ALA A 140 11.26 -20.81 1.32
N ASN A 141 11.34 -20.04 2.40
CA ASN A 141 12.41 -19.06 2.65
C ASN A 141 12.62 -18.07 1.49
N PRO A 142 11.61 -17.28 1.08
CA PRO A 142 11.73 -16.36 -0.04
C PRO A 142 12.77 -15.27 0.26
N LYS A 143 13.48 -14.81 -0.78
CA LYS A 143 14.35 -13.64 -0.65
C LYS A 143 13.54 -12.39 -0.30
N VAL A 144 12.38 -12.24 -0.95
CA VAL A 144 11.45 -11.13 -0.69
C VAL A 144 10.05 -11.68 -0.42
N LEU A 145 9.47 -11.29 0.70
CA LEU A 145 8.07 -11.54 1.02
C LEU A 145 7.28 -10.25 0.82
N LEU A 146 6.34 -10.26 -0.11
CA LEU A 146 5.39 -9.16 -0.31
C LEU A 146 4.25 -9.27 0.70
N LEU A 147 4.04 -8.26 1.50
CA LEU A 147 2.92 -8.17 2.43
C LEU A 147 1.93 -7.10 1.94
N LEU A 148 0.72 -7.53 1.58
CA LEU A 148 -0.36 -6.65 1.15
C LEU A 148 -1.46 -6.58 2.22
N PRO A 149 -2.33 -5.54 2.21
CA PRO A 149 -3.41 -5.42 3.18
C PRO A 149 -4.40 -6.57 3.15
N ALA A 150 -4.87 -6.94 1.95
CA ALA A 150 -5.82 -8.03 1.71
C ALA A 150 -5.66 -8.55 0.28
N PRO A 151 -6.10 -9.80 0.00
CA PRO A 151 -6.05 -10.36 -1.34
C PRO A 151 -7.03 -9.64 -2.28
N PRO A 152 -6.79 -9.72 -3.61
CA PRO A 152 -7.72 -9.19 -4.60
C PRO A 152 -9.10 -9.87 -4.48
N ALA A 153 -10.15 -9.11 -4.81
CA ALA A 153 -11.52 -9.63 -4.74
C ALA A 153 -11.77 -10.81 -5.68
N GLN A 154 -11.11 -10.80 -6.84
CA GLN A 154 -11.22 -11.88 -7.82
C GLN A 154 -10.36 -13.07 -7.42
N PRO A 155 -10.85 -14.33 -7.62
CA PRO A 155 -10.04 -15.52 -7.42
C PRO A 155 -8.84 -15.57 -8.37
N GLY A 156 -7.74 -16.17 -7.91
CA GLY A 156 -6.53 -16.36 -8.69
C GLY A 156 -5.27 -15.99 -7.92
N SER A 157 -4.12 -16.22 -8.54
CA SER A 157 -2.81 -15.83 -8.04
C SER A 157 -2.68 -14.30 -8.03
N PHE A 158 -2.07 -13.78 -6.98
CA PHE A 158 -1.70 -12.36 -6.94
C PHE A 158 -0.73 -12.01 -8.07
N PHE A 159 0.21 -12.88 -8.38
CA PHE A 159 1.22 -12.65 -9.42
C PHE A 159 0.65 -12.55 -10.84
N ALA A 160 -0.58 -13.02 -11.07
CA ALA A 160 -1.30 -12.84 -12.32
C ALA A 160 -2.06 -11.50 -12.41
N THR A 161 -2.04 -10.69 -11.37
CA THR A 161 -2.64 -9.34 -11.40
C THR A 161 -1.66 -8.31 -11.97
N PRO A 162 -2.15 -7.17 -12.52
CA PRO A 162 -1.26 -6.09 -12.99
C PRO A 162 -0.29 -5.60 -11.91
N ALA A 163 -0.73 -5.54 -10.64
CA ALA A 163 0.13 -5.18 -9.52
C ALA A 163 1.21 -6.24 -9.25
N GLY A 164 0.85 -7.52 -9.29
CA GLY A 164 1.78 -8.63 -9.10
C GLY A 164 2.82 -8.70 -10.20
N GLU A 165 2.41 -8.61 -11.47
CA GLU A 165 3.33 -8.58 -12.61
C GLU A 165 4.29 -7.39 -12.54
N MET A 166 3.79 -6.20 -12.18
CA MET A 166 4.61 -5.00 -12.00
C MET A 166 5.66 -5.23 -10.89
N LEU A 167 5.27 -5.79 -9.73
CA LEU A 167 6.21 -6.04 -8.64
C LEU A 167 7.25 -7.10 -8.99
N VAL A 168 6.89 -8.16 -9.70
CA VAL A 168 7.85 -9.15 -10.20
C VAL A 168 8.90 -8.49 -11.10
N ARG A 169 8.49 -7.61 -12.02
CA ARG A 169 9.42 -6.85 -12.87
C ARG A 169 10.29 -5.90 -12.05
N LEU A 170 9.68 -5.19 -11.08
CA LEU A 170 10.40 -4.28 -10.20
C LEU A 170 11.54 -4.99 -9.47
N PHE A 171 11.24 -6.11 -8.78
CA PHE A 171 12.24 -6.87 -8.05
C PHE A 171 13.21 -7.63 -8.97
N GLY A 172 12.75 -8.03 -10.15
CA GLY A 172 13.61 -8.60 -11.20
C GLY A 172 14.71 -7.62 -11.64
N SER A 173 14.37 -6.33 -11.77
CA SER A 173 15.38 -5.29 -12.08
C SER A 173 16.39 -5.04 -10.95
N LEU A 174 16.10 -5.50 -9.73
CA LEU A 174 17.02 -5.54 -8.58
C LEU A 174 17.78 -6.88 -8.48
N SER A 175 17.78 -7.69 -9.52
CA SER A 175 18.41 -9.02 -9.56
C SER A 175 17.80 -10.02 -8.56
N ILE A 176 16.52 -9.85 -8.20
CA ILE A 176 15.75 -10.78 -7.38
C ILE A 176 14.87 -11.62 -8.32
N PRO A 177 15.14 -12.92 -8.49
CA PRO A 177 14.40 -13.74 -9.43
C PRO A 177 12.95 -13.99 -8.93
N ALA A 178 12.03 -14.13 -9.87
CA ALA A 178 10.59 -14.26 -9.57
C ALA A 178 10.26 -15.47 -8.68
N ASP A 179 10.98 -16.58 -8.84
CA ASP A 179 10.84 -17.80 -8.05
C ASP A 179 11.33 -17.67 -6.60
N SER A 180 11.98 -16.57 -6.25
CA SER A 180 12.40 -16.25 -4.89
C SER A 180 11.52 -15.20 -4.20
N ILE A 181 10.40 -14.83 -4.83
CA ILE A 181 9.42 -13.87 -4.29
C ILE A 181 8.20 -14.64 -3.79
N GLY A 182 7.76 -14.32 -2.58
CA GLY A 182 6.50 -14.82 -2.03
C GLY A 182 5.54 -13.67 -1.73
N VAL A 183 4.25 -13.98 -1.59
CA VAL A 183 3.23 -13.01 -1.20
C VAL A 183 2.35 -13.57 -0.09
N THR A 184 2.04 -12.73 0.87
CA THR A 184 1.01 -12.98 1.88
C THR A 184 0.20 -11.72 2.16
N PHE A 185 -0.87 -11.86 2.92
CA PHE A 185 -1.81 -10.79 3.19
C PHE A 185 -1.97 -10.60 4.69
N PHE A 186 -2.05 -9.33 5.13
CA PHE A 186 -2.28 -9.01 6.53
C PHE A 186 -3.63 -9.54 7.00
N TYR A 187 -4.68 -9.29 6.22
CA TYR A 187 -5.98 -9.94 6.36
C TYR A 187 -6.19 -10.93 5.20
N LYS A 188 -6.50 -12.17 5.50
CA LYS A 188 -6.52 -13.24 4.48
C LYS A 188 -7.86 -13.42 3.78
N GLY A 189 -8.91 -12.73 4.21
CA GLY A 189 -10.22 -12.75 3.55
C GLY A 189 -10.25 -11.84 2.32
N ARG A 190 -10.91 -12.31 1.25
CA ARG A 190 -11.08 -11.48 0.03
C ARG A 190 -11.96 -10.27 0.27
N ALA A 191 -11.72 -9.20 -0.49
CA ALA A 191 -12.53 -7.99 -0.54
C ALA A 191 -12.66 -7.21 0.79
N ALA A 192 -11.76 -7.39 1.74
CA ALA A 192 -11.70 -6.55 2.93
C ALA A 192 -11.28 -5.12 2.57
N ARG A 193 -12.23 -4.20 2.51
CA ARG A 193 -11.95 -2.78 2.24
C ARG A 193 -11.38 -2.07 3.46
N ASN A 194 -11.90 -2.41 4.65
CA ASN A 194 -11.44 -1.84 5.92
C ASN A 194 -11.32 -2.96 6.96
N ILE A 195 -10.13 -3.11 7.52
CA ILE A 195 -9.88 -4.05 8.61
C ILE A 195 -10.24 -3.33 9.91
N PRO A 196 -11.17 -3.86 10.72
CA PRO A 196 -11.53 -3.24 11.99
C PRO A 196 -10.31 -3.13 12.92
N ALA A 197 -10.11 -1.96 13.52
CA ALA A 197 -8.98 -1.71 14.43
C ALA A 197 -8.89 -2.71 15.59
N LEU A 198 -10.04 -3.24 16.03
CA LEU A 198 -10.13 -4.28 17.06
C LEU A 198 -9.36 -5.57 16.67
N LEU A 199 -9.31 -5.89 15.38
CA LEU A 199 -8.65 -7.10 14.88
C LEU A 199 -7.14 -6.91 14.65
N GLU A 200 -6.66 -5.68 14.55
CA GLU A 200 -5.26 -5.39 14.19
C GLU A 200 -4.25 -6.09 15.11
N ALA A 201 -4.52 -6.12 16.41
CA ALA A 201 -3.62 -6.76 17.37
C ALA A 201 -3.51 -8.29 17.17
N SER A 202 -4.64 -8.96 16.89
CA SER A 202 -4.68 -10.39 16.59
C SER A 202 -4.03 -10.70 15.25
N LEU A 203 -4.34 -9.93 14.22
CA LEU A 203 -3.74 -10.07 12.89
C LEU A 203 -2.23 -9.86 12.90
N ARG A 204 -1.73 -8.90 13.70
CA ARG A 204 -0.28 -8.68 13.86
C ARG A 204 0.41 -9.88 14.52
N LYS A 205 -0.22 -10.52 15.49
CA LYS A 205 0.30 -11.77 16.10
C LYS A 205 0.28 -12.93 15.10
N MET A 206 -0.82 -13.09 14.36
CA MET A 206 -0.93 -14.09 13.30
C MET A 206 0.15 -13.89 12.24
N LEU A 207 0.37 -12.65 11.78
CA LEU A 207 1.44 -12.32 10.85
C LEU A 207 2.83 -12.68 11.43
N ALA A 208 3.12 -12.29 12.68
CA ALA A 208 4.39 -12.62 13.32
C ALA A 208 4.64 -14.14 13.38
N LYS A 209 3.60 -14.93 13.68
CA LYS A 209 3.68 -16.39 13.68
C LYS A 209 3.87 -16.96 12.27
N GLU A 210 3.13 -16.46 11.29
CA GLU A 210 3.24 -16.89 9.89
C GLU A 210 4.65 -16.66 9.33
N ILE A 211 5.20 -15.44 9.50
CA ILE A 211 6.53 -15.11 9.00
C ILE A 211 7.64 -15.92 9.69
N SER A 212 7.41 -16.39 10.92
CA SER A 212 8.38 -17.29 11.59
C SER A 212 8.50 -18.65 10.90
N PHE A 213 7.44 -19.12 10.21
CA PHE A 213 7.47 -20.33 9.40
C PHE A 213 7.96 -20.08 7.97
N ILE A 214 7.57 -18.94 7.36
CA ILE A 214 8.00 -18.58 5.99
C ILE A 214 9.49 -18.24 5.98
N ALA A 215 10.00 -17.60 7.06
CA ALA A 215 11.39 -17.20 7.25
C ALA A 215 11.98 -16.42 6.06
N PRO A 216 11.36 -15.30 5.62
CA PRO A 216 11.85 -14.52 4.51
C PRO A 216 13.13 -13.75 4.85
N SER A 217 14.00 -13.49 3.87
CA SER A 217 15.18 -12.65 4.09
C SER A 217 14.81 -11.18 4.29
N VAL A 218 13.83 -10.68 3.53
CA VAL A 218 13.30 -9.31 3.62
C VAL A 218 11.79 -9.36 3.42
N MET A 219 11.04 -8.63 4.23
CA MET A 219 9.61 -8.39 4.04
C MET A 219 9.39 -6.97 3.49
N VAL A 220 8.49 -6.83 2.52
CA VAL A 220 8.10 -5.55 1.95
C VAL A 220 6.61 -5.32 2.19
N THR A 221 6.26 -4.27 2.92
CA THR A 221 4.87 -3.88 3.17
C THR A 221 4.42 -2.81 2.18
N PHE A 222 3.16 -2.85 1.74
CA PHE A 222 2.64 -1.94 0.73
C PHE A 222 1.49 -1.09 1.25
N GLY A 223 1.68 0.23 1.19
CA GLY A 223 0.68 1.24 1.53
C GLY A 223 0.74 1.71 2.99
N GLU A 224 0.41 2.98 3.17
CA GLU A 224 0.38 3.65 4.47
C GLU A 224 -0.55 2.98 5.50
N PRO A 225 -1.80 2.55 5.13
CA PRO A 225 -2.67 1.88 6.09
C PRO A 225 -2.04 0.61 6.67
N LEU A 226 -1.41 -0.20 5.82
CA LEU A 226 -0.75 -1.42 6.26
C LEU A 226 0.50 -1.12 7.10
N PHE A 227 1.25 -0.08 6.75
CA PHE A 227 2.38 0.38 7.56
C PHE A 227 1.94 0.69 8.99
N HIS A 228 0.84 1.44 9.16
CA HIS A 228 0.31 1.75 10.50
C HIS A 228 -0.24 0.53 11.23
N GLN A 229 -0.81 -0.43 10.52
CA GLN A 229 -1.27 -1.70 11.10
C GLN A 229 -0.11 -2.57 11.60
N VAL A 230 1.03 -2.57 10.91
CA VAL A 230 2.22 -3.37 11.27
C VAL A 230 3.06 -2.65 12.34
N PHE A 231 3.37 -1.37 12.14
CA PHE A 231 4.33 -0.62 12.96
C PHE A 231 3.70 0.31 13.99
N GLY A 232 2.38 0.50 13.94
CA GLY A 232 1.64 1.41 14.82
C GLY A 232 1.48 2.81 14.26
N LYS A 233 0.43 3.51 14.71
CA LYS A 233 0.02 4.83 14.21
C LYS A 233 0.93 6.00 14.63
N GLY A 234 1.90 5.76 15.53
CA GLY A 234 2.81 6.79 16.01
C GLY A 234 3.98 7.11 15.07
N LYS A 235 4.13 6.39 13.96
CA LYS A 235 5.19 6.60 12.97
C LYS A 235 4.64 7.27 11.72
N ASN A 236 5.38 8.23 11.16
CA ASN A 236 5.03 8.89 9.90
C ASN A 236 5.46 7.99 8.73
N PHE A 237 4.53 7.64 7.84
CA PHE A 237 4.81 6.80 6.68
C PHE A 237 5.79 7.46 5.71
N GLU A 238 5.64 8.75 5.40
CA GLU A 238 6.49 9.46 4.43
C GLU A 238 7.97 9.46 4.85
N GLU A 239 8.24 9.60 6.14
CA GLU A 239 9.60 9.55 6.68
C GLU A 239 10.20 8.15 6.62
N HIS A 240 9.37 7.11 6.78
CA HIS A 240 9.79 5.72 6.88
C HIS A 240 9.66 4.93 5.57
N ALA A 241 8.97 5.47 4.56
CA ALA A 241 8.88 4.83 3.25
C ALA A 241 10.29 4.63 2.65
N GLY A 242 10.60 3.41 2.28
CA GLY A 242 11.91 3.00 1.81
C GLY A 242 12.98 2.86 2.91
N ALA A 243 12.73 3.22 4.15
CA ALA A 243 13.70 3.06 5.23
C ALA A 243 13.82 1.60 5.68
N ASP A 244 15.01 1.27 6.18
CA ASP A 244 15.28 -0.02 6.82
C ASP A 244 14.58 -0.08 8.16
N MET A 245 13.75 -1.09 8.34
CA MET A 245 12.97 -1.35 9.54
C MET A 245 13.05 -2.83 9.90
N GLU A 246 12.42 -3.20 11.00
CA GLU A 246 12.33 -4.58 11.45
C GLU A 246 10.94 -4.87 12.01
N PHE A 247 10.40 -6.05 11.69
CA PHE A 247 9.18 -6.57 12.28
C PHE A 247 9.38 -8.02 12.70
N SER A 248 9.24 -8.30 13.99
CA SER A 248 9.39 -9.64 14.58
C SER A 248 10.69 -10.36 14.17
N GLY A 249 11.82 -9.64 14.16
CA GLY A 249 13.14 -10.16 13.80
C GLY A 249 13.41 -10.25 12.29
N VAL A 250 12.47 -9.83 11.44
CA VAL A 250 12.63 -9.84 9.97
C VAL A 250 12.88 -8.43 9.45
N LYS A 251 13.93 -8.28 8.62
CA LYS A 251 14.21 -7.04 7.87
C LYS A 251 12.99 -6.62 7.07
N THR A 252 12.54 -5.39 7.24
CA THR A 252 11.29 -4.93 6.63
C THR A 252 11.47 -3.55 6.01
N CYS A 253 10.93 -3.37 4.80
CA CYS A 253 10.87 -2.09 4.10
C CYS A 253 9.41 -1.79 3.75
N SER A 254 8.99 -0.54 3.86
CA SER A 254 7.63 -0.11 3.48
C SER A 254 7.66 0.70 2.21
N LEU A 255 6.81 0.36 1.26
CA LEU A 255 6.66 1.03 -0.03
C LEU A 255 5.23 1.56 -0.19
N VAL A 256 4.98 2.39 -1.19
CA VAL A 256 3.63 2.85 -1.52
C VAL A 256 2.72 1.69 -1.94
N ASP A 257 1.42 1.92 -1.95
CA ASP A 257 0.43 0.90 -2.28
C ASP A 257 0.66 0.26 -3.66
N ALA A 258 0.71 -1.06 -3.72
CA ALA A 258 1.03 -1.83 -4.93
C ALA A 258 -0.02 -1.68 -6.03
N TYR A 259 -1.31 -1.61 -5.65
CA TYR A 259 -2.39 -1.45 -6.62
C TYR A 259 -2.40 -0.02 -7.19
N ALA A 260 -2.19 0.99 -6.33
CA ALA A 260 -2.04 2.36 -6.78
C ALA A 260 -0.82 2.52 -7.71
N MET A 261 0.33 1.94 -7.36
CA MET A 261 1.51 1.93 -8.24
C MET A 261 1.24 1.29 -9.60
N SER A 262 0.42 0.25 -9.68
CA SER A 262 0.12 -0.39 -10.95
C SER A 262 -0.64 0.51 -11.92
N GLN A 263 -1.28 1.55 -11.42
CA GLN A 263 -2.10 2.49 -12.19
C GLN A 263 -1.46 3.88 -12.34
N ASP A 264 -0.56 4.26 -11.43
CA ASP A 264 0.07 5.58 -11.38
C ASP A 264 1.59 5.49 -11.62
N LYS A 265 2.03 6.09 -12.72
CA LYS A 265 3.45 6.15 -13.11
C LYS A 265 4.29 6.97 -12.12
N GLN A 266 3.73 8.02 -11.50
CA GLN A 266 4.45 8.83 -10.53
C GLN A 266 4.77 8.05 -9.27
N LEU A 267 3.82 7.25 -8.77
CA LEU A 267 4.03 6.38 -7.62
C LEU A 267 5.08 5.30 -7.91
N LYS A 268 5.10 4.74 -9.12
CA LYS A 268 6.17 3.83 -9.56
C LYS A 268 7.53 4.53 -9.54
N TRP A 269 7.59 5.74 -10.09
CA TRP A 269 8.80 6.53 -10.15
C TRP A 269 9.33 6.86 -8.74
N VAL A 270 8.47 7.34 -7.84
CA VAL A 270 8.85 7.63 -6.44
C VAL A 270 9.37 6.38 -5.75
N THR A 271 8.69 5.25 -5.93
CA THR A 271 9.16 3.97 -5.36
C THR A 271 10.53 3.59 -5.87
N TRP A 272 10.75 3.68 -7.18
CA TRP A 272 12.00 3.30 -7.82
C TRP A 272 13.16 4.26 -7.50
N LYS A 273 12.91 5.57 -7.55
CA LYS A 273 13.95 6.60 -7.42
C LYS A 273 14.23 7.04 -5.99
N VAL A 274 13.23 6.96 -5.12
CA VAL A 274 13.33 7.49 -3.76
C VAL A 274 13.33 6.37 -2.73
N HIS A 275 12.31 5.49 -2.75
CA HIS A 275 12.14 4.53 -1.66
C HIS A 275 13.12 3.36 -1.74
N ILE A 276 13.29 2.73 -2.91
CA ILE A 276 14.21 1.59 -3.07
C ILE A 276 15.67 1.97 -2.80
N PRO A 277 16.21 3.08 -3.35
CA PRO A 277 17.59 3.50 -3.06
C PRO A 277 17.83 3.89 -1.60
N LYS A 278 16.78 4.29 -0.86
CA LYS A 278 16.87 4.61 0.56
C LYS A 278 17.14 3.37 1.41
N SER A 279 16.61 2.21 1.01
CA SER A 279 16.83 0.96 1.73
C SER A 279 18.19 0.35 1.43
N SER A 280 18.88 -0.13 2.49
CA SER A 280 20.11 -0.90 2.32
C SER A 280 19.86 -2.34 1.87
N TYR A 281 18.63 -2.84 2.03
CA TYR A 281 18.28 -4.24 1.73
C TYR A 281 18.26 -4.57 0.23
N PHE A 282 18.16 -3.56 -0.63
CA PHE A 282 18.11 -3.69 -2.09
C PHE A 282 19.38 -3.18 -2.79
N LYS A 283 20.39 -2.78 -2.01
CA LYS A 283 21.70 -2.41 -2.57
C LYS A 283 22.47 -3.70 -2.87
N ALA A 284 22.87 -3.85 -4.15
CA ALA A 284 23.72 -4.94 -4.61
C ALA A 284 25.16 -4.78 -4.10
#